data_194fdbf76e7f28d3a3559af5f81cc128
#
_entry.id   194fdbf76e7f28d3a3559af5f81cc128
#
_cell.length_a   1.000
_cell.length_b   1.000
_cell.length_c   1.000
_cell.angle_alpha   90.00
_cell.angle_beta   90.00
_cell.angle_gamma   90.00
#
_symmetry.space_group_name_H-M   'P 1'
#
loop_
_entity.id
_entity.type
_entity.pdbx_description
1 polymer ?
#
loop_
_entity_poly.entity_id
_entity_poly.type
_entity_poly.pdbx_seq_one_letter_code
_entity_poly.pdbx_strand_id
1 'polypeptide(L)'
;MMVIDSQVHAYEANTPARPWLHVPKWPAHVTGDEMVAAMDAVGVQGAILVSPFSLYGYDASYAMQVQTVHPGRFALIKPVDPDDEKVGDVIAAWKEVPGAVGIRIMLTKESGRDASHPGIDRVLREAAHCNLPVNMHIWGNIDAARTLIDRHPNTRIVIDHLGITQPRVPPVPEEPWADLPAMLELAQRANAAIKVSGVCTMSNAPYPFDDIWDPLARVFDAWGFDRCLWGTDWTRTYYIVDYERSVQPFRLTDRLLESEREMLMGGACSKVYGWTPHPG
;
A
#
# COMPACT_ATOMS: atom_id res chain seq x y z
N MET A 1 21.47 -0.11 -4.88
CA MET A 1 20.21 -0.26 -4.11
C MET A 1 19.05 -0.51 -5.06
N MET A 2 18.29 -1.57 -4.84
CA MET A 2 17.02 -1.85 -5.52
C MET A 2 15.91 -1.05 -4.85
N VAL A 3 15.07 -0.36 -5.64
CA VAL A 3 13.95 0.46 -5.13
C VAL A 3 12.64 -0.09 -5.65
N ILE A 4 11.73 -0.43 -4.72
CA ILE A 4 10.38 -0.94 -5.00
C ILE A 4 9.37 -0.03 -4.31
N ASP A 5 8.50 0.60 -5.09
CA ASP A 5 7.37 1.35 -4.53
C ASP A 5 6.28 0.38 -4.06
N SER A 6 6.03 0.31 -2.76
CA SER A 6 5.07 -0.65 -2.20
C SER A 6 3.60 -0.27 -2.42
N GLN A 7 3.33 0.90 -3.02
CA GLN A 7 1.97 1.40 -3.18
C GLN A 7 1.84 2.36 -4.37
N VAL A 8 1.40 1.83 -5.50
CA VAL A 8 1.01 2.62 -6.67
C VAL A 8 -0.36 2.18 -7.18
N HIS A 9 -1.03 3.07 -7.93
CA HIS A 9 -2.23 2.79 -8.68
C HIS A 9 -2.02 3.19 -10.13
N ALA A 10 -2.51 2.38 -11.07
CA ALA A 10 -2.62 2.74 -12.48
C ALA A 10 -4.07 2.54 -12.93
N TYR A 11 -4.56 3.43 -13.77
CA TYR A 11 -5.95 3.43 -14.24
C TYR A 11 -6.13 4.26 -15.50
N GLU A 12 -7.14 3.89 -16.30
CA GLU A 12 -7.55 4.60 -17.50
C GLU A 12 -8.57 5.71 -17.15
N ALA A 13 -8.80 6.60 -18.11
CA ALA A 13 -9.83 7.61 -18.02
C ALA A 13 -11.22 6.99 -17.81
N ASN A 14 -12.09 7.73 -17.13
CA ASN A 14 -13.49 7.34 -16.94
C ASN A 14 -14.23 7.35 -18.29
N THR A 15 -14.57 6.17 -18.79
CA THR A 15 -15.26 6.00 -20.07
C THR A 15 -16.39 4.96 -19.95
N PRO A 16 -17.35 4.91 -20.89
CA PRO A 16 -18.36 3.85 -20.88
C PRO A 16 -17.80 2.43 -20.95
N ALA A 17 -16.62 2.24 -21.54
CA ALA A 17 -15.96 0.93 -21.63
C ALA A 17 -15.28 0.53 -20.30
N ARG A 18 -14.84 1.52 -19.51
CA ARG A 18 -14.23 1.33 -18.17
C ARG A 18 -14.73 2.43 -17.23
N PRO A 19 -15.97 2.31 -16.75
CA PRO A 19 -16.55 3.32 -15.88
C PRO A 19 -15.93 3.29 -14.49
N TRP A 20 -15.78 4.48 -13.89
CA TRP A 20 -15.40 4.61 -12.50
C TRP A 20 -16.61 4.55 -11.58
N LEU A 21 -16.48 3.85 -10.46
CA LEU A 21 -17.52 3.80 -9.42
C LEU A 21 -17.66 5.14 -8.69
N HIS A 22 -16.51 5.79 -8.42
CA HIS A 22 -16.44 7.12 -7.82
C HIS A 22 -15.46 7.97 -8.61
N VAL A 23 -15.63 9.29 -8.55
CA VAL A 23 -14.73 10.26 -9.20
C VAL A 23 -13.96 11.01 -8.11
N PRO A 24 -12.84 10.47 -7.63
CA PRO A 24 -12.02 11.14 -6.64
C PRO A 24 -11.30 12.35 -7.26
N LYS A 25 -10.70 13.21 -6.42
CA LYS A 25 -9.78 14.27 -6.87
C LYS A 25 -8.43 13.66 -7.24
N TRP A 26 -8.42 12.85 -8.29
CA TRP A 26 -7.24 12.25 -8.88
C TRP A 26 -7.06 12.74 -10.32
N PRO A 27 -5.88 12.56 -10.95
CA PRO A 27 -5.72 12.78 -12.38
C PRO A 27 -6.79 12.08 -13.21
N ALA A 28 -7.06 12.59 -14.40
CA ALA A 28 -8.02 11.96 -15.30
C ALA A 28 -7.62 10.54 -15.72
N HIS A 29 -6.35 10.22 -15.69
CA HIS A 29 -5.74 8.89 -15.85
C HIS A 29 -4.33 8.89 -15.29
N VAL A 30 -3.83 7.74 -14.93
CA VAL A 30 -2.42 7.39 -14.79
C VAL A 30 -2.28 5.98 -15.32
N THR A 31 -1.92 5.85 -16.59
CA THR A 31 -1.78 4.56 -17.26
C THR A 31 -0.57 3.79 -16.74
N GLY A 32 -0.48 2.50 -17.11
CA GLY A 32 0.70 1.71 -16.80
C GLY A 32 1.98 2.32 -17.39
N ASP A 33 1.92 2.83 -18.63
CA ASP A 33 3.05 3.48 -19.29
C ASP A 33 3.46 4.77 -18.58
N GLU A 34 2.50 5.61 -18.17
CA GLU A 34 2.77 6.83 -17.41
C GLU A 34 3.37 6.52 -16.04
N MET A 35 2.92 5.45 -15.38
CA MET A 35 3.49 5.01 -14.11
C MET A 35 4.94 4.52 -14.30
N VAL A 36 5.21 3.72 -15.33
CA VAL A 36 6.58 3.27 -15.67
C VAL A 36 7.47 4.46 -15.98
N ALA A 37 7.00 5.42 -16.78
CA ALA A 37 7.77 6.62 -17.10
C ALA A 37 8.12 7.45 -15.84
N ALA A 38 7.18 7.60 -14.91
CA ALA A 38 7.44 8.28 -13.64
C ALA A 38 8.47 7.52 -12.78
N MET A 39 8.37 6.19 -12.72
CA MET A 39 9.33 5.32 -12.03
C MET A 39 10.73 5.42 -12.63
N ASP A 40 10.84 5.36 -13.95
CA ASP A 40 12.12 5.41 -14.68
C ASP A 40 12.83 6.74 -14.50
N ALA A 41 12.09 7.86 -14.52
CA ALA A 41 12.64 9.20 -14.32
C ALA A 41 13.44 9.34 -13.02
N VAL A 42 13.11 8.56 -12.00
CA VAL A 42 13.77 8.61 -10.69
C VAL A 42 14.39 7.26 -10.28
N GLY A 43 14.50 6.30 -11.21
CA GLY A 43 15.19 5.03 -11.00
C GLY A 43 14.51 4.13 -9.95
N VAL A 44 13.19 4.01 -9.99
CA VAL A 44 12.42 3.00 -9.27
C VAL A 44 12.25 1.78 -10.16
N GLN A 45 12.76 0.62 -9.74
CA GLN A 45 12.83 -0.57 -10.59
C GLN A 45 11.51 -1.31 -10.71
N GLY A 46 10.67 -1.26 -9.68
CA GLY A 46 9.37 -1.93 -9.71
C GLY A 46 8.41 -1.38 -8.67
N ALA A 47 7.16 -1.81 -8.75
CA ALA A 47 6.14 -1.38 -7.81
C ALA A 47 5.08 -2.46 -7.52
N ILE A 48 4.48 -2.36 -6.35
CA ILE A 48 3.25 -3.09 -6.01
C ILE A 48 2.06 -2.27 -6.54
N LEU A 49 1.48 -2.75 -7.63
CA LEU A 49 0.31 -2.17 -8.26
C LEU A 49 -0.96 -2.66 -7.56
N VAL A 50 -1.55 -1.80 -6.76
CA VAL A 50 -2.81 -2.05 -6.07
C VAL A 50 -3.95 -1.58 -6.96
N SER A 51 -4.87 -2.48 -7.36
CA SER A 51 -6.05 -2.07 -8.12
C SER A 51 -6.84 -1.02 -7.34
N PRO A 52 -7.18 0.14 -7.95
CA PRO A 52 -7.76 1.28 -7.23
C PRO A 52 -9.23 1.01 -6.88
N PHE A 53 -9.50 0.65 -5.62
CA PHE A 53 -10.84 0.34 -5.11
C PHE A 53 -11.85 1.46 -5.37
N SER A 54 -11.47 2.72 -5.20
CA SER A 54 -12.36 3.86 -5.42
C SER A 54 -12.86 3.96 -6.87
N LEU A 55 -12.09 3.45 -7.84
CA LEU A 55 -12.44 3.52 -9.27
C LEU A 55 -13.11 2.23 -9.74
N TYR A 56 -12.56 1.08 -9.39
CA TYR A 56 -12.93 -0.21 -9.99
C TYR A 56 -13.50 -1.21 -8.97
N GLY A 57 -13.64 -0.83 -7.70
CA GLY A 57 -14.13 -1.76 -6.66
C GLY A 57 -13.23 -2.98 -6.55
N TYR A 58 -13.80 -4.14 -6.77
CA TYR A 58 -13.12 -5.43 -6.70
C TYR A 58 -12.57 -5.93 -8.04
N ASP A 59 -12.69 -5.14 -9.12
CA ASP A 59 -12.14 -5.48 -10.43
C ASP A 59 -10.64 -5.12 -10.50
N ALA A 60 -9.80 -6.08 -10.87
CA ALA A 60 -8.37 -5.90 -11.08
C ALA A 60 -7.96 -6.10 -12.55
N SER A 61 -8.91 -6.13 -13.47
CA SER A 61 -8.65 -6.43 -14.90
C SER A 61 -7.64 -5.47 -15.52
N TYR A 62 -7.71 -4.17 -15.19
CA TYR A 62 -6.74 -3.21 -15.71
C TYR A 62 -5.33 -3.41 -15.12
N ALA A 63 -5.23 -3.71 -13.83
CA ALA A 63 -3.94 -4.01 -13.22
C ALA A 63 -3.27 -5.24 -13.87
N MET A 64 -4.07 -6.27 -14.20
CA MET A 64 -3.59 -7.45 -14.94
C MET A 64 -3.10 -7.09 -16.36
N GLN A 65 -3.81 -6.20 -17.07
CA GLN A 65 -3.36 -5.69 -18.38
C GLN A 65 -2.02 -4.96 -18.27
N VAL A 66 -1.88 -4.07 -17.29
CA VAL A 66 -0.63 -3.33 -17.04
C VAL A 66 0.52 -4.29 -16.75
N GLN A 67 0.32 -5.30 -15.92
CA GLN A 67 1.35 -6.29 -15.60
C GLN A 67 1.73 -7.12 -16.83
N THR A 68 0.78 -7.44 -17.71
CA THR A 68 1.05 -8.16 -18.96
C THR A 68 1.91 -7.33 -19.94
N VAL A 69 1.65 -6.02 -20.00
CA VAL A 69 2.41 -5.10 -20.86
C VAL A 69 3.81 -4.81 -20.31
N HIS A 70 3.92 -4.74 -18.97
CA HIS A 70 5.17 -4.43 -18.28
C HIS A 70 5.57 -5.57 -17.33
N PRO A 71 5.87 -6.77 -17.85
CA PRO A 71 6.25 -7.91 -17.03
C PRO A 71 7.53 -7.59 -16.26
N GLY A 72 7.57 -7.99 -14.98
CA GLY A 72 8.70 -7.72 -14.10
C GLY A 72 8.76 -6.31 -13.50
N ARG A 73 7.91 -5.36 -13.94
CA ARG A 73 7.83 -4.02 -13.35
C ARG A 73 6.78 -3.93 -12.24
N PHE A 74 5.75 -4.75 -12.31
CA PHE A 74 4.63 -4.72 -11.35
C PHE A 74 4.33 -6.10 -10.77
N ALA A 75 4.12 -6.13 -9.45
CA ALA A 75 3.39 -7.18 -8.78
C ALA A 75 2.02 -6.65 -8.34
N LEU A 76 1.01 -7.52 -8.26
CA LEU A 76 -0.39 -7.15 -8.21
C LEU A 76 -1.03 -7.42 -6.85
N ILE A 77 -1.82 -6.47 -6.39
CA ILE A 77 -2.71 -6.58 -5.24
C ILE A 77 -4.15 -6.31 -5.70
N LYS A 78 -5.06 -7.24 -5.40
CA LYS A 78 -6.49 -7.13 -5.70
C LYS A 78 -7.29 -6.86 -4.44
N PRO A 79 -8.17 -5.84 -4.42
CA PRO A 79 -9.22 -5.75 -3.41
C PRO A 79 -10.20 -6.93 -3.53
N VAL A 80 -10.62 -7.49 -2.39
CA VAL A 80 -11.59 -8.59 -2.35
C VAL A 80 -12.80 -8.19 -1.51
N ASP A 81 -13.97 -8.75 -1.85
CA ASP A 81 -15.21 -8.46 -1.15
C ASP A 81 -15.43 -9.45 0.01
N PRO A 82 -15.40 -9.00 1.27
CA PRO A 82 -15.69 -9.88 2.39
C PRO A 82 -17.17 -10.33 2.45
N ASP A 83 -18.07 -9.60 1.78
CA ASP A 83 -19.49 -9.92 1.73
C ASP A 83 -19.80 -11.02 0.70
N ASP A 84 -18.89 -11.31 -0.22
CA ASP A 84 -19.01 -12.43 -1.14
C ASP A 84 -18.82 -13.77 -0.40
N GLU A 85 -19.84 -14.60 -0.40
CA GLU A 85 -19.76 -15.94 0.21
C GLU A 85 -18.71 -16.85 -0.47
N LYS A 86 -18.38 -16.56 -1.73
CA LYS A 86 -17.38 -17.27 -2.54
C LYS A 86 -16.00 -16.60 -2.53
N VAL A 87 -15.75 -15.66 -1.62
CA VAL A 87 -14.48 -14.94 -1.58
C VAL A 87 -13.26 -15.87 -1.47
N GLY A 88 -13.40 -17.04 -0.86
CA GLY A 88 -12.36 -18.06 -0.82
C GLY A 88 -11.96 -18.55 -2.24
N ASP A 89 -12.94 -18.86 -3.08
CA ASP A 89 -12.70 -19.27 -4.48
C ASP A 89 -12.05 -18.14 -5.27
N VAL A 90 -12.49 -16.89 -5.02
CA VAL A 90 -11.90 -15.69 -5.65
C VAL A 90 -10.42 -15.52 -5.28
N ILE A 91 -10.05 -15.73 -4.00
CA ILE A 91 -8.66 -15.64 -3.52
C ILE A 91 -7.81 -16.77 -4.10
N ALA A 92 -8.32 -18.02 -4.10
CA ALA A 92 -7.64 -19.15 -4.69
C ALA A 92 -7.38 -18.95 -6.19
N ALA A 93 -8.38 -18.49 -6.95
CA ALA A 93 -8.22 -18.16 -8.37
C ALA A 93 -7.25 -16.99 -8.58
N TRP A 94 -7.25 -15.97 -7.72
CA TRP A 94 -6.34 -14.85 -7.80
C TRP A 94 -4.88 -15.27 -7.59
N LYS A 95 -4.62 -16.24 -6.73
CA LYS A 95 -3.27 -16.79 -6.50
C LYS A 95 -2.61 -17.31 -7.78
N GLU A 96 -3.40 -17.81 -8.72
CA GLU A 96 -2.92 -18.35 -10.00
C GLU A 96 -2.66 -17.28 -11.07
N VAL A 97 -3.05 -16.02 -10.80
CA VAL A 97 -2.84 -14.91 -11.75
C VAL A 97 -1.36 -14.52 -11.77
N PRO A 98 -0.72 -14.43 -12.96
CA PRO A 98 0.66 -13.98 -13.08
C PRO A 98 0.86 -12.61 -12.42
N GLY A 99 1.88 -12.51 -11.56
CA GLY A 99 2.19 -11.31 -10.82
C GLY A 99 1.35 -11.06 -9.55
N ALA A 100 0.35 -11.88 -9.24
CA ALA A 100 -0.41 -11.76 -8.00
C ALA A 100 0.45 -12.10 -6.77
N VAL A 101 0.59 -11.14 -5.84
CA VAL A 101 1.42 -11.30 -4.64
C VAL A 101 0.66 -11.04 -3.34
N GLY A 102 -0.60 -10.65 -3.40
CA GLY A 102 -1.42 -10.40 -2.22
C GLY A 102 -2.82 -9.93 -2.58
N ILE A 103 -3.62 -9.71 -1.57
CA ILE A 103 -4.98 -9.16 -1.66
C ILE A 103 -5.12 -7.93 -0.77
N ARG A 104 -6.22 -7.21 -0.90
CA ARG A 104 -6.53 -6.04 -0.07
C ARG A 104 -7.93 -6.12 0.51
N ILE A 105 -8.09 -5.76 1.79
CA ILE A 105 -9.39 -5.52 2.41
C ILE A 105 -9.53 -4.04 2.80
N MET A 106 -10.76 -3.53 2.63
CA MET A 106 -11.14 -2.19 3.04
C MET A 106 -11.80 -2.29 4.42
N LEU A 107 -11.06 -1.88 5.44
CA LEU A 107 -11.46 -1.92 6.86
C LEU A 107 -11.42 -0.52 7.49
N THR A 108 -11.59 0.53 6.68
CA THR A 108 -11.67 1.89 7.22
C THR A 108 -12.93 2.07 8.05
N LYS A 109 -12.94 3.03 8.97
CA LYS A 109 -14.15 3.36 9.75
C LYS A 109 -15.35 3.66 8.85
N GLU A 110 -15.11 4.29 7.69
CA GLU A 110 -16.15 4.60 6.69
C GLU A 110 -16.74 3.34 6.03
N SER A 111 -16.00 2.21 6.01
CA SER A 111 -16.49 0.96 5.44
C SER A 111 -17.63 0.34 6.25
N GLY A 112 -17.81 0.76 7.51
CA GLY A 112 -18.80 0.19 8.43
C GLY A 112 -18.50 -1.24 8.89
N ARG A 113 -17.32 -1.79 8.50
CA ARG A 113 -16.90 -3.14 8.88
C ARG A 113 -16.02 -3.09 10.12
N ASP A 114 -16.16 -4.09 10.97
CA ASP A 114 -15.36 -4.27 12.17
C ASP A 114 -14.79 -5.69 12.29
N ALA A 115 -14.12 -5.97 13.40
CA ALA A 115 -13.51 -7.27 13.65
C ALA A 115 -14.51 -8.42 13.84
N SER A 116 -15.82 -8.16 13.99
CA SER A 116 -16.85 -9.18 14.12
C SER A 116 -17.38 -9.67 12.76
N HIS A 117 -17.01 -9.01 11.67
CA HIS A 117 -17.51 -9.31 10.33
C HIS A 117 -17.03 -10.69 9.84
N PRO A 118 -17.93 -11.70 9.67
CA PRO A 118 -17.53 -13.08 9.41
C PRO A 118 -16.83 -13.28 8.07
N GLY A 119 -17.11 -12.43 7.08
CA GLY A 119 -16.45 -12.46 5.78
C GLY A 119 -14.99 -12.06 5.85
N ILE A 120 -14.61 -11.16 6.78
CA ILE A 120 -13.20 -10.81 6.99
C ILE A 120 -12.43 -12.03 7.53
N ASP A 121 -13.00 -12.77 8.47
CA ASP A 121 -12.40 -14.01 8.96
C ASP A 121 -12.21 -15.06 7.84
N ARG A 122 -13.18 -15.17 6.89
CA ARG A 122 -13.02 -16.02 5.70
C ARG A 122 -11.86 -15.58 4.85
N VAL A 123 -11.79 -14.28 4.52
CA VAL A 123 -10.70 -13.70 3.72
C VAL A 123 -9.34 -13.98 4.35
N LEU A 124 -9.18 -13.73 5.65
CA LEU A 124 -7.90 -13.89 6.34
C LEU A 124 -7.44 -15.34 6.41
N ARG A 125 -8.37 -16.29 6.64
CA ARG A 125 -8.05 -17.73 6.62
C ARG A 125 -7.64 -18.20 5.24
N GLU A 126 -8.39 -17.82 4.20
CA GLU A 126 -8.07 -18.25 2.83
C GLU A 126 -6.77 -17.60 2.32
N ALA A 127 -6.50 -16.35 2.66
CA ALA A 127 -5.23 -15.71 2.36
C ALA A 127 -4.03 -16.44 3.00
N ALA A 128 -4.17 -16.90 4.25
CA ALA A 128 -3.16 -17.71 4.91
C ALA A 128 -2.97 -19.07 4.19
N HIS A 129 -4.07 -19.72 3.80
CA HIS A 129 -4.05 -20.99 3.05
C HIS A 129 -3.33 -20.83 1.69
N CYS A 130 -3.62 -19.76 0.97
CA CYS A 130 -2.99 -19.42 -0.31
C CYS A 130 -1.58 -18.81 -0.16
N ASN A 131 -1.10 -18.59 1.07
CA ASN A 131 0.17 -17.91 1.34
C ASN A 131 0.25 -16.51 0.72
N LEU A 132 -0.87 -15.77 0.72
CA LEU A 132 -0.96 -14.40 0.22
C LEU A 132 -0.98 -13.40 1.39
N PRO A 133 -0.11 -12.40 1.42
CA PRO A 133 -0.25 -11.23 2.31
C PRO A 133 -1.57 -10.49 2.09
N VAL A 134 -2.13 -9.96 3.16
CA VAL A 134 -3.35 -9.15 3.13
C VAL A 134 -3.02 -7.70 3.44
N ASN A 135 -3.14 -6.84 2.44
CA ASN A 135 -3.10 -5.40 2.65
C ASN A 135 -4.38 -4.96 3.38
N MET A 136 -4.22 -4.27 4.48
CA MET A 136 -5.33 -3.83 5.32
C MET A 136 -5.39 -2.31 5.35
N HIS A 137 -6.41 -1.71 4.72
CA HIS A 137 -6.65 -0.28 4.75
C HIS A 137 -7.58 0.05 5.91
N ILE A 138 -7.03 0.64 6.99
CA ILE A 138 -7.68 0.67 8.31
C ILE A 138 -8.00 2.07 8.85
N TRP A 139 -7.86 3.13 8.08
CA TRP A 139 -8.02 4.50 8.56
C TRP A 139 -9.15 4.67 9.57
N GLY A 140 -8.79 5.10 10.80
CA GLY A 140 -9.73 5.31 11.90
C GLY A 140 -10.28 4.02 12.56
N ASN A 141 -9.75 2.83 12.20
CA ASN A 141 -10.28 1.54 12.70
C ASN A 141 -9.16 0.63 13.25
N ILE A 142 -8.26 1.21 14.04
CA ILE A 142 -7.06 0.53 14.56
C ILE A 142 -7.40 -0.65 15.47
N ASP A 143 -8.44 -0.52 16.31
CA ASP A 143 -8.86 -1.57 17.25
C ASP A 143 -9.38 -2.81 16.54
N ALA A 144 -10.13 -2.63 15.45
CA ALA A 144 -10.56 -3.75 14.62
C ALA A 144 -9.37 -4.46 13.98
N ALA A 145 -8.40 -3.69 13.45
CA ALA A 145 -7.18 -4.26 12.89
C ALA A 145 -6.39 -5.05 13.93
N ARG A 146 -6.20 -4.49 15.14
CA ARG A 146 -5.53 -5.17 16.25
C ARG A 146 -6.18 -6.52 16.56
N THR A 147 -7.50 -6.53 16.73
CA THR A 147 -8.27 -7.74 17.03
C THR A 147 -8.12 -8.81 15.96
N LEU A 148 -8.15 -8.40 14.67
CA LEU A 148 -8.00 -9.34 13.54
C LEU A 148 -6.59 -9.89 13.43
N ILE A 149 -5.57 -9.06 13.61
CA ILE A 149 -4.16 -9.48 13.59
C ILE A 149 -3.90 -10.52 14.69
N ASP A 150 -4.40 -10.27 15.90
CA ASP A 150 -4.26 -11.18 17.04
C ASP A 150 -5.01 -12.50 16.83
N ARG A 151 -6.19 -12.46 16.19
CA ARG A 151 -7.02 -13.64 15.88
C ARG A 151 -6.47 -14.50 14.76
N HIS A 152 -5.72 -13.92 13.83
CA HIS A 152 -5.18 -14.60 12.64
C HIS A 152 -3.64 -14.60 12.60
N PRO A 153 -2.95 -15.26 13.55
CA PRO A 153 -1.49 -15.23 13.65
C PRO A 153 -0.76 -15.85 12.48
N ASN A 154 -1.44 -16.69 11.69
CA ASN A 154 -0.88 -17.34 10.50
C ASN A 154 -1.05 -16.49 9.21
N THR A 155 -1.79 -15.40 9.26
CA THR A 155 -1.99 -14.50 8.12
C THR A 155 -0.96 -13.39 8.17
N ARG A 156 -0.23 -13.17 7.08
CA ARG A 156 0.64 -12.00 6.95
C ARG A 156 -0.21 -10.77 6.64
N ILE A 157 -0.19 -9.81 7.53
CA ILE A 157 -0.93 -8.55 7.39
C ILE A 157 0.03 -7.44 7.00
N VAL A 158 -0.36 -6.60 6.07
CA VAL A 158 0.37 -5.39 5.67
C VAL A 158 -0.55 -4.19 5.88
N ILE A 159 -0.22 -3.34 6.84
CA ILE A 159 -1.01 -2.13 7.12
C ILE A 159 -0.69 -1.07 6.06
N ASP A 160 -1.70 -0.62 5.31
CA ASP A 160 -1.53 0.45 4.33
C ASP A 160 -1.39 1.83 5.01
N HIS A 161 -0.53 2.70 4.45
CA HIS A 161 -0.43 4.14 4.78
C HIS A 161 -0.23 4.43 6.26
N LEU A 162 0.66 3.69 6.94
CA LEU A 162 0.89 3.73 8.38
C LEU A 162 -0.37 3.43 9.23
N GLY A 163 -1.50 3.05 8.62
CA GLY A 163 -2.80 2.94 9.29
C GLY A 163 -3.38 4.28 9.74
N ILE A 164 -2.71 5.40 9.46
CA ILE A 164 -3.09 6.75 9.86
C ILE A 164 -3.85 7.43 8.72
N THR A 165 -4.92 8.13 9.04
CA THR A 165 -5.68 8.92 8.06
C THR A 165 -4.81 10.04 7.50
N GLN A 166 -4.61 10.05 6.19
CA GLN A 166 -3.77 11.02 5.49
C GLN A 166 -4.62 11.97 4.64
N PRO A 167 -4.19 13.23 4.46
CA PRO A 167 -4.93 14.19 3.65
C PRO A 167 -4.96 13.75 2.17
N ARG A 168 -6.10 13.99 1.52
CA ARG A 168 -6.27 13.80 0.06
C ARG A 168 -6.09 15.11 -0.71
N VAL A 169 -6.16 16.22 -0.01
CA VAL A 169 -5.96 17.60 -0.51
C VAL A 169 -5.43 18.46 0.63
N PRO A 170 -4.72 19.56 0.34
CA PRO A 170 -4.33 20.52 1.37
C PRO A 170 -5.56 21.13 2.06
N PRO A 171 -5.43 21.60 3.31
CA PRO A 171 -4.21 21.63 4.13
C PRO A 171 -3.92 20.30 4.84
N VAL A 172 -2.69 20.17 5.33
CA VAL A 172 -2.32 19.09 6.27
C VAL A 172 -3.13 19.26 7.56
N PRO A 173 -3.66 18.19 8.19
CA PRO A 173 -4.30 18.29 9.50
C PRO A 173 -3.37 18.89 10.56
N GLU A 174 -3.95 19.54 11.57
CA GLU A 174 -3.17 20.16 12.66
C GLU A 174 -2.30 19.12 13.39
N GLU A 175 -2.85 17.92 13.65
CA GLU A 175 -2.15 16.81 14.28
C GLU A 175 -2.12 15.57 13.37
N PRO A 176 -1.30 15.56 12.30
CA PRO A 176 -1.34 14.49 11.30
C PRO A 176 -0.88 13.13 11.87
N TRP A 177 -0.17 13.12 12.99
CA TRP A 177 0.40 11.92 13.65
C TRP A 177 -0.37 11.51 14.92
N ALA A 178 -1.58 12.01 15.16
CA ALA A 178 -2.35 11.74 16.39
C ALA A 178 -2.54 10.23 16.66
N ASP A 179 -2.76 9.42 15.62
CA ASP A 179 -2.95 7.97 15.75
C ASP A 179 -1.62 7.17 15.87
N LEU A 180 -0.47 7.84 15.74
CA LEU A 180 0.84 7.15 15.75
C LEU A 180 1.06 6.28 16.99
N PRO A 181 0.79 6.69 18.23
CA PRO A 181 1.01 5.84 19.39
C PRO A 181 0.30 4.49 19.31
N ALA A 182 -0.95 4.46 18.86
CA ALA A 182 -1.73 3.23 18.69
C ALA A 182 -1.16 2.34 17.57
N MET A 183 -0.60 2.94 16.51
CA MET A 183 0.03 2.21 15.42
C MET A 183 1.38 1.61 15.83
N LEU A 184 2.14 2.25 16.71
CA LEU A 184 3.37 1.69 17.25
C LEU A 184 3.11 0.44 18.10
N GLU A 185 1.98 0.37 18.81
CA GLU A 185 1.61 -0.83 19.58
C GLU A 185 1.35 -2.06 18.68
N LEU A 186 0.90 -1.86 17.44
CA LEU A 186 0.70 -2.97 16.50
C LEU A 186 2.01 -3.64 16.10
N ALA A 187 3.13 -2.96 16.23
CA ALA A 187 4.47 -3.49 15.91
C ALA A 187 4.86 -4.72 16.71
N GLN A 188 4.23 -4.96 17.87
CA GLN A 188 4.45 -6.15 18.69
C GLN A 188 3.97 -7.45 18.02
N ARG A 189 3.21 -7.39 16.94
CA ARG A 189 2.65 -8.54 16.23
C ARG A 189 3.60 -8.95 15.10
N ALA A 190 4.21 -10.12 15.24
CA ALA A 190 5.22 -10.60 14.28
C ALA A 190 4.64 -10.89 12.88
N ASN A 191 3.33 -11.13 12.78
CA ASN A 191 2.63 -11.38 11.52
C ASN A 191 2.18 -10.10 10.80
N ALA A 192 2.55 -8.90 11.32
CA ALA A 192 2.22 -7.61 10.75
C ALA A 192 3.46 -6.88 10.21
N ALA A 193 3.29 -6.22 9.06
CA ALA A 193 4.21 -5.25 8.47
C ALA A 193 3.44 -3.96 8.16
N ILE A 194 4.15 -2.88 7.86
CA ILE A 194 3.54 -1.56 7.67
C ILE A 194 4.09 -0.86 6.42
N LYS A 195 3.20 -0.27 5.62
CA LYS A 195 3.61 0.60 4.50
C LYS A 195 3.83 2.02 4.98
N VAL A 196 5.05 2.49 4.82
CA VAL A 196 5.46 3.88 4.98
C VAL A 196 5.17 4.60 3.66
N SER A 197 3.87 4.71 3.33
CA SER A 197 3.43 5.23 2.03
C SER A 197 2.60 6.50 2.17
N GLY A 198 2.80 7.44 1.23
CA GLY A 198 2.10 8.72 1.18
C GLY A 198 2.48 9.71 2.29
N VAL A 199 3.50 9.42 3.09
CA VAL A 199 3.84 10.16 4.32
C VAL A 199 4.29 11.60 4.07
N CYS A 200 4.83 11.90 2.89
CA CYS A 200 5.18 13.28 2.52
C CYS A 200 3.98 14.23 2.53
N THR A 201 2.76 13.70 2.42
CA THR A 201 1.53 14.51 2.51
C THR A 201 1.18 14.93 3.93
N MET A 202 1.84 14.36 4.93
CA MET A 202 1.63 14.67 6.35
C MET A 202 2.57 15.76 6.86
N SER A 203 3.45 16.27 6.00
CA SER A 203 4.42 17.33 6.33
C SER A 203 3.78 18.71 6.31
N ASN A 204 4.07 19.50 7.32
CA ASN A 204 3.84 20.95 7.36
C ASN A 204 5.08 21.76 6.94
N ALA A 205 6.22 21.09 6.77
CA ALA A 205 7.46 21.69 6.31
C ALA A 205 7.55 21.71 4.77
N PRO A 206 8.29 22.66 4.17
CA PRO A 206 8.61 22.60 2.75
C PRO A 206 9.47 21.36 2.42
N TYR A 207 9.55 21.02 1.13
CA TYR A 207 10.50 20.01 0.66
C TYR A 207 11.92 20.33 1.19
N PRO A 208 12.65 19.34 1.72
CA PRO A 208 12.46 17.90 1.66
C PRO A 208 11.63 17.27 2.81
N PHE A 209 10.71 18.00 3.46
CA PHE A 209 9.78 17.48 4.46
C PHE A 209 10.44 17.02 5.77
N ASP A 210 11.30 17.87 6.33
CA ASP A 210 12.13 17.50 7.50
C ASP A 210 11.34 17.08 8.74
N ASP A 211 10.10 17.53 8.89
CA ASP A 211 9.24 17.28 10.04
C ASP A 211 8.63 15.86 10.08
N ILE A 212 8.74 15.08 8.98
CA ILE A 212 8.26 13.69 9.00
C ILE A 212 9.25 12.73 9.68
N TRP A 213 10.52 13.10 9.84
CA TRP A 213 11.56 12.16 10.24
C TRP A 213 11.49 11.74 11.71
N ASP A 214 11.12 12.64 12.63
CA ASP A 214 10.98 12.29 14.04
C ASP A 214 9.85 11.27 14.27
N PRO A 215 8.63 11.44 13.71
CA PRO A 215 7.62 10.39 13.76
C PRO A 215 8.07 9.09 13.08
N LEU A 216 8.75 9.18 11.92
CA LEU A 216 9.22 8.00 11.19
C LEU A 216 10.31 7.24 11.95
N ALA A 217 11.22 7.91 12.65
CA ALA A 217 12.21 7.25 13.50
C ALA A 217 11.52 6.35 14.53
N ARG A 218 10.45 6.82 15.17
CA ARG A 218 9.64 6.02 16.10
C ARG A 218 8.98 4.81 15.43
N VAL A 219 8.55 4.96 14.16
CA VAL A 219 8.03 3.84 13.37
C VAL A 219 9.12 2.80 13.13
N PHE A 220 10.30 3.25 12.68
CA PHE A 220 11.43 2.34 12.38
C PHE A 220 11.94 1.63 13.63
N ASP A 221 12.00 2.32 14.76
CA ASP A 221 12.40 1.74 16.05
C ASP A 221 11.41 0.65 16.51
N ALA A 222 10.10 0.88 16.35
CA ALA A 222 9.08 -0.06 16.78
C ALA A 222 8.91 -1.27 15.83
N TRP A 223 8.90 -1.02 14.54
CA TRP A 223 8.59 -2.05 13.53
C TRP A 223 9.83 -2.78 13.01
N GLY A 224 11.00 -2.13 13.05
CA GLY A 224 12.20 -2.58 12.34
C GLY A 224 12.11 -2.36 10.83
N PHE A 225 13.23 -2.09 10.18
CA PHE A 225 13.26 -1.81 8.74
C PHE A 225 12.80 -2.99 7.87
N ASP A 226 12.91 -4.21 8.35
CA ASP A 226 12.51 -5.42 7.64
C ASP A 226 10.99 -5.63 7.55
N ARG A 227 10.21 -4.82 8.29
CA ARG A 227 8.74 -4.78 8.25
C ARG A 227 8.17 -3.41 7.84
N CYS A 228 9.04 -2.44 7.50
CA CYS A 228 8.65 -1.13 6.98
C CYS A 228 8.82 -1.11 5.46
N LEU A 229 7.74 -0.90 4.71
CA LEU A 229 7.72 -0.89 3.26
C LEU A 229 7.50 0.54 2.76
N TRP A 230 8.53 1.18 2.21
CA TRP A 230 8.38 2.49 1.61
C TRP A 230 7.46 2.46 0.39
N GLY A 231 6.70 3.53 0.16
CA GLY A 231 5.86 3.70 -1.03
C GLY A 231 5.35 5.13 -1.21
N THR A 232 5.04 5.50 -2.44
CA THR A 232 4.63 6.88 -2.75
C THR A 232 3.14 7.12 -2.57
N ASP A 233 2.31 6.16 -2.96
CA ASP A 233 0.86 6.36 -3.14
C ASP A 233 0.54 7.58 -4.03
N TRP A 234 1.41 7.84 -5.01
CA TRP A 234 1.49 9.08 -5.78
C TRP A 234 0.18 9.48 -6.45
N THR A 235 -0.59 8.55 -7.00
CA THR A 235 -1.84 8.90 -7.69
C THR A 235 -2.88 9.50 -6.74
N ARG A 236 -2.93 9.03 -5.48
CA ARG A 236 -3.75 9.65 -4.43
C ARG A 236 -3.18 11.02 -3.99
N THR A 237 -1.86 11.13 -3.97
CA THR A 237 -1.15 12.33 -3.48
C THR A 237 -0.84 13.34 -4.58
N TYR A 238 -1.22 13.07 -5.82
CA TYR A 238 -0.81 13.76 -7.06
C TYR A 238 -0.84 15.29 -6.99
N TYR A 239 -1.87 15.86 -6.36
CA TYR A 239 -2.03 17.31 -6.24
C TYR A 239 -1.37 17.90 -4.99
N ILE A 240 -0.68 17.08 -4.18
CA ILE A 240 0.02 17.51 -2.97
C ILE A 240 1.53 17.38 -3.17
N VAL A 241 1.99 16.22 -3.62
CA VAL A 241 3.41 15.87 -3.80
C VAL A 241 3.58 15.11 -5.10
N ASP A 242 4.50 15.54 -5.96
CA ASP A 242 4.85 14.81 -7.17
C ASP A 242 5.66 13.52 -6.87
N TYR A 243 5.81 12.67 -7.89
CA TYR A 243 6.45 11.37 -7.72
C TYR A 243 7.92 11.50 -7.27
N GLU A 244 8.69 12.39 -7.89
CA GLU A 244 10.09 12.62 -7.55
C GLU A 244 10.25 13.10 -6.12
N ARG A 245 9.46 14.08 -5.68
CA ARG A 245 9.49 14.58 -4.31
C ARG A 245 9.01 13.56 -3.27
N SER A 246 8.28 12.53 -3.70
CA SER A 246 7.92 11.40 -2.82
C SER A 246 9.05 10.37 -2.69
N VAL A 247 9.98 10.31 -3.65
CA VAL A 247 11.11 9.37 -3.69
C VAL A 247 12.37 9.94 -3.06
N GLN A 248 12.78 11.14 -3.48
CA GLN A 248 14.10 11.70 -3.18
C GLN A 248 14.37 11.92 -1.68
N PRO A 249 13.43 12.33 -0.83
CA PRO A 249 13.69 12.47 0.60
C PRO A 249 14.20 11.18 1.25
N PHE A 250 13.68 10.03 0.82
CA PHE A 250 14.10 8.71 1.34
C PHE A 250 15.38 8.20 0.70
N ARG A 251 15.59 8.50 -0.57
CA ARG A 251 16.77 8.06 -1.30
C ARG A 251 18.03 8.80 -0.92
N LEU A 252 17.93 10.11 -0.68
CA LEU A 252 19.07 11.02 -0.50
C LEU A 252 19.34 11.37 0.97
N THR A 253 18.50 10.91 1.90
CA THR A 253 18.66 11.22 3.31
C THR A 253 19.99 10.70 3.87
N ASP A 254 20.61 11.47 4.75
CA ASP A 254 21.71 11.08 5.62
C ASP A 254 21.26 10.58 7.00
N ARG A 255 19.94 10.60 7.26
CA ARG A 255 19.32 10.17 8.52
C ARG A 255 19.24 8.65 8.68
N LEU A 256 19.46 7.89 7.60
CA LEU A 256 19.44 6.43 7.58
C LEU A 256 20.80 5.89 7.15
N LEU A 257 21.21 4.79 7.75
CA LEU A 257 22.34 4.01 7.27
C LEU A 257 22.01 3.44 5.87
N GLU A 258 23.02 3.13 5.09
CA GLU A 258 22.82 2.57 3.75
C GLU A 258 22.01 1.27 3.79
N SER A 259 22.29 0.37 4.73
CA SER A 259 21.56 -0.88 4.92
C SER A 259 20.08 -0.68 5.32
N GLU A 260 19.80 0.34 6.14
CA GLU A 260 18.44 0.70 6.56
C GLU A 260 17.64 1.25 5.38
N ARG A 261 18.24 2.12 4.59
CA ARG A 261 17.65 2.69 3.38
C ARG A 261 17.39 1.62 2.32
N GLU A 262 18.33 0.69 2.10
CA GLU A 262 18.13 -0.45 1.20
C GLU A 262 16.98 -1.34 1.63
N MET A 263 16.87 -1.63 2.92
CA MET A 263 15.78 -2.43 3.47
C MET A 263 14.45 -1.71 3.32
N LEU A 264 14.36 -0.43 3.72
CA LEU A 264 13.14 0.39 3.64
C LEU A 264 12.61 0.54 2.22
N MET A 265 13.50 0.90 1.28
CA MET A 265 13.11 1.27 -0.10
C MET A 265 12.92 0.08 -1.05
N GLY A 266 13.16 -1.15 -0.62
CA GLY A 266 12.94 -2.30 -1.49
C GLY A 266 13.07 -3.66 -0.82
N GLY A 267 14.03 -3.83 0.09
CA GLY A 267 14.31 -5.11 0.74
C GLY A 267 13.12 -5.66 1.52
N ALA A 268 12.47 -4.85 2.34
CA ALA A 268 11.28 -5.26 3.10
C ALA A 268 10.11 -5.61 2.18
N CYS A 269 9.88 -4.82 1.12
CA CYS A 269 8.85 -5.09 0.14
C CYS A 269 9.07 -6.45 -0.55
N SER A 270 10.30 -6.70 -1.02
CA SER A 270 10.67 -7.97 -1.63
C SER A 270 10.47 -9.16 -0.66
N LYS A 271 10.90 -9.01 0.59
CA LYS A 271 10.75 -10.03 1.65
C LYS A 271 9.29 -10.34 1.95
N VAL A 272 8.47 -9.31 2.13
CA VAL A 272 7.05 -9.47 2.54
C VAL A 272 6.20 -10.08 1.45
N TYR A 273 6.38 -9.64 0.20
CA TYR A 273 5.57 -10.12 -0.93
C TYR A 273 6.21 -11.31 -1.69
N GLY A 274 7.47 -11.65 -1.39
CA GLY A 274 8.18 -12.71 -2.11
C GLY A 274 8.40 -12.39 -3.59
N TRP A 275 8.53 -11.11 -3.93
CA TRP A 275 8.67 -10.63 -5.31
C TRP A 275 9.80 -9.61 -5.44
N THR A 276 10.48 -9.68 -6.56
CA THR A 276 11.56 -8.75 -6.93
C THR A 276 11.35 -8.33 -8.39
N PRO A 277 11.44 -7.03 -8.71
CA PRO A 277 11.39 -6.58 -10.09
C PRO A 277 12.57 -7.14 -10.88
N HIS A 278 12.31 -7.44 -12.13
CA HIS A 278 13.33 -7.83 -13.10
C HIS A 278 13.05 -7.10 -14.39
N PRO A 279 14.06 -6.47 -15.00
CA PRO A 279 13.91 -5.93 -16.34
C PRO A 279 13.61 -7.08 -17.29
N GLY A 280 12.56 -6.90 -18.12
CA GLY A 280 12.23 -7.85 -19.19
C GLY A 280 13.32 -7.89 -20.24
#